data_b373872db9f8681bcb8be67c1433cd22
#
_entry.id   b373872db9f8681bcb8be67c1433cd22
#
_cell.length_a   1.000
_cell.length_b   1.000
_cell.length_c   1.000
_cell.angle_alpha   90.00
_cell.angle_beta   90.00
_cell.angle_gamma   90.00
#
_symmetry.space_group_name_H-M   'P 1'
#
loop_
_entity.id
_entity.type
_entity.pdbx_description
1 polymer ?
#
loop_
_entity_poly.entity_id
_entity_poly.type
_entity_poly.pdbx_seq_one_letter_code
_entity_poly.pdbx_strand_id
1 'polypeptide(L)'
;YKPDNWRVSQVRNIGAIEGNKPAPDNDWETIVGGGDAAIKKWIAGQMKGRSCTVVLIGSHTANRKWINHEIVQSWDGKMGVVGIHVNGLLNADGTTSEKGKNPFDFIGFGGTGKKLSSVVKCYTPSGANSKERYAWIKEHISNAADEAVRIRNEN
;
A
#
# COMPACT_ATOMS: atom_id res chain seq x y z
N TYR A 1 -4.37 -7.56 -6.16
CA TYR A 1 -5.02 -8.87 -5.97
C TYR A 1 -6.50 -8.78 -6.32
N LYS A 2 -7.02 -9.71 -7.13
CA LYS A 2 -8.39 -9.64 -7.70
C LYS A 2 -9.52 -9.31 -6.71
N PRO A 3 -9.58 -9.86 -5.48
CA PRO A 3 -10.65 -9.54 -4.52
C PRO A 3 -10.71 -8.09 -4.06
N ASP A 4 -9.60 -7.38 -4.09
CA ASP A 4 -9.53 -6.00 -3.58
C ASP A 4 -9.34 -4.94 -4.69
N ASN A 5 -9.30 -5.35 -5.97
CA ASN A 5 -9.03 -4.43 -7.09
C ASN A 5 -10.00 -3.24 -7.13
N TRP A 6 -11.28 -3.46 -6.85
CA TRP A 6 -12.28 -2.40 -6.82
C TRP A 6 -12.02 -1.39 -5.70
N ARG A 7 -11.68 -1.87 -4.50
CA ARG A 7 -11.33 -1.01 -3.35
C ARG A 7 -10.06 -0.21 -3.62
N VAL A 8 -9.07 -0.86 -4.19
CA VAL A 8 -7.81 -0.23 -4.60
C VAL A 8 -8.06 0.86 -5.64
N SER A 9 -8.92 0.60 -6.64
CA SER A 9 -9.27 1.59 -7.67
C SER A 9 -9.97 2.82 -7.07
N GLN A 10 -10.84 2.64 -6.07
CA GLN A 10 -11.48 3.77 -5.38
C GLN A 10 -10.44 4.68 -4.72
N VAL A 11 -9.44 4.12 -4.03
CA VAL A 11 -8.39 4.90 -3.37
C VAL A 11 -7.46 5.57 -4.38
N ARG A 12 -7.09 4.87 -5.45
CA ARG A 12 -6.25 5.44 -6.54
C ARG A 12 -6.90 6.66 -7.20
N ASN A 13 -8.24 6.66 -7.31
CA ASN A 13 -8.99 7.74 -7.94
C ASN A 13 -9.24 8.95 -7.03
N ILE A 14 -8.77 8.93 -5.78
CA ILE A 14 -8.91 10.07 -4.86
C ILE A 14 -8.20 11.33 -5.37
N GLY A 15 -7.18 11.20 -6.24
CA GLY A 15 -6.46 12.34 -6.80
C GLY A 15 -5.61 13.11 -5.77
N ALA A 16 -5.54 12.65 -4.53
CA ALA A 16 -4.76 13.29 -3.46
C ALA A 16 -3.23 13.14 -3.66
N ILE A 17 -2.83 12.27 -4.57
CA ILE A 17 -1.43 12.06 -4.95
C ILE A 17 -1.26 12.68 -6.35
N GLU A 18 -1.16 14.00 -6.38
CA GLU A 18 -0.96 14.74 -7.64
C GLU A 18 0.29 14.26 -8.38
N GLY A 19 0.15 14.08 -9.69
CA GLY A 19 1.23 13.69 -10.59
C GLY A 19 1.46 12.18 -10.73
N ASN A 20 0.74 11.34 -10.01
CA ASN A 20 0.83 9.89 -10.13
C ASN A 20 -0.27 9.35 -11.06
N LYS A 21 0.06 9.15 -12.34
CA LYS A 21 -0.75 8.26 -13.17
C LYS A 21 -0.68 6.86 -12.55
N PRO A 22 -1.82 6.24 -12.16
CA PRO A 22 -1.80 4.85 -11.71
C PRO A 22 -1.24 3.99 -12.84
N ALA A 23 -0.42 2.98 -12.48
CA ALA A 23 0.01 1.99 -13.45
C ALA A 23 -1.24 1.30 -14.03
N PRO A 24 -1.34 1.14 -15.36
CA PRO A 24 -2.47 0.44 -15.96
C PRO A 24 -2.57 -1.00 -15.40
N ASP A 25 -3.76 -1.43 -15.04
CA ASP A 25 -3.99 -2.79 -14.52
C ASP A 25 -3.59 -3.89 -15.52
N ASN A 26 -3.56 -3.55 -16.81
CA ASN A 26 -3.22 -4.49 -17.90
C ASN A 26 -1.73 -4.85 -17.98
N ASP A 27 -0.84 -4.08 -17.37
CA ASP A 27 0.60 -4.36 -17.42
C ASP A 27 1.00 -5.53 -16.52
N TRP A 28 0.23 -5.79 -15.46
CA TRP A 28 0.58 -6.81 -14.46
C TRP A 28 0.59 -8.23 -15.03
N GLU A 29 -0.40 -8.62 -15.83
CA GLU A 29 -0.48 -9.97 -16.39
C GLU A 29 0.66 -10.23 -17.38
N THR A 30 1.03 -9.23 -18.20
CA THR A 30 2.17 -9.29 -19.11
C THR A 30 3.49 -9.39 -18.37
N ILE A 31 3.65 -8.65 -17.28
CA ILE A 31 4.86 -8.61 -16.46
C ILE A 31 5.07 -9.92 -15.71
N VAL A 32 4.01 -10.50 -15.15
CA VAL A 32 4.04 -11.81 -14.48
C VAL A 32 4.52 -12.91 -15.43
N GLY A 33 4.16 -12.85 -16.71
CA GLY A 33 4.64 -13.77 -17.75
C GLY A 33 6.17 -13.73 -17.99
N GLY A 34 6.83 -12.62 -17.64
CA GLY A 34 8.29 -12.43 -17.73
C GLY A 34 9.10 -12.96 -16.54
N GLY A 35 8.44 -13.53 -15.52
CA GLY A 35 9.07 -14.09 -14.32
C GLY A 35 9.54 -13.06 -13.29
N ASP A 36 10.18 -13.56 -12.23
CA ASP A 36 10.58 -12.76 -11.05
C ASP A 36 11.46 -11.55 -11.39
N ALA A 37 12.38 -11.68 -12.34
CA ALA A 37 13.27 -10.59 -12.74
C ALA A 37 12.51 -9.44 -13.41
N ALA A 38 11.53 -9.76 -14.26
CA ALA A 38 10.67 -8.76 -14.90
C ALA A 38 9.81 -8.02 -13.88
N ILE A 39 9.26 -8.74 -12.91
CA ILE A 39 8.46 -8.16 -11.82
C ILE A 39 9.30 -7.20 -10.97
N LYS A 40 10.50 -7.60 -10.56
CA LYS A 40 11.42 -6.74 -9.80
C LYS A 40 11.79 -5.46 -10.55
N LYS A 41 12.11 -5.58 -11.83
CA LYS A 41 12.43 -4.43 -12.68
C LYS A 41 11.25 -3.48 -12.82
N TRP A 42 10.05 -4.01 -12.98
CA TRP A 42 8.82 -3.21 -13.08
C TRP A 42 8.55 -2.45 -11.76
N ILE A 43 8.59 -3.14 -10.60
CA ILE A 43 8.43 -2.51 -9.28
C ILE A 43 9.43 -1.36 -9.11
N ALA A 44 10.71 -1.60 -9.39
CA ALA A 44 11.75 -0.58 -9.30
C ALA A 44 11.46 0.65 -10.21
N GLY A 45 10.94 0.41 -11.40
CA GLY A 45 10.50 1.46 -12.33
C GLY A 45 9.34 2.30 -11.78
N GLN A 46 8.37 1.64 -11.12
CA GLN A 46 7.22 2.32 -10.51
C GLN A 46 7.62 3.19 -9.30
N MET A 47 8.69 2.84 -8.62
CA MET A 47 9.19 3.57 -7.45
C MET A 47 10.01 4.81 -7.81
N LYS A 48 10.53 4.88 -9.03
CA LYS A 48 11.42 5.98 -9.47
C LYS A 48 10.73 7.33 -9.39
N GLY A 49 11.38 8.29 -8.72
CA GLY A 49 10.86 9.65 -8.55
C GLY A 49 9.72 9.80 -7.54
N ARG A 50 9.46 8.78 -6.72
CA ARG A 50 8.43 8.79 -5.67
C ARG A 50 9.07 8.90 -4.29
N SER A 51 8.37 9.51 -3.34
CA SER A 51 8.83 9.72 -1.96
C SER A 51 8.17 8.79 -0.94
N CYS A 52 7.01 8.22 -1.28
CA CYS A 52 6.25 7.38 -0.37
C CYS A 52 5.54 6.24 -1.11
N THR A 53 5.46 5.09 -0.45
CA THR A 53 4.65 3.93 -0.85
C THR A 53 3.46 3.78 0.09
N VAL A 54 2.26 3.84 -0.45
CA VAL A 54 1.02 3.59 0.29
C VAL A 54 0.58 2.14 0.04
N VAL A 55 0.63 1.32 1.08
CA VAL A 55 0.20 -0.09 1.04
C VAL A 55 -1.28 -0.18 1.40
N LEU A 56 -2.13 -0.52 0.44
CA LEU A 56 -3.55 -0.75 0.67
C LEU A 56 -3.77 -2.18 1.18
N ILE A 57 -4.28 -2.29 2.41
CA ILE A 57 -4.35 -3.55 3.15
C ILE A 57 -5.77 -4.11 3.07
N GLY A 58 -5.96 -5.12 2.24
CA GLY A 58 -7.14 -5.97 2.21
C GLY A 58 -6.93 -7.25 3.05
N SER A 59 -7.93 -8.12 3.10
CA SER A 59 -7.93 -9.35 3.92
C SER A 59 -6.77 -10.31 3.62
N HIS A 60 -6.21 -10.27 2.40
CA HIS A 60 -5.16 -11.18 1.94
C HIS A 60 -3.87 -10.46 1.51
N THR A 61 -3.64 -9.24 1.95
CA THR A 61 -2.46 -8.45 1.54
C THR A 61 -1.19 -8.88 2.25
N ALA A 62 -1.28 -9.20 3.54
CA ALA A 62 -0.12 -9.49 4.38
C ALA A 62 0.62 -10.76 3.96
N ASN A 63 1.93 -10.77 4.15
CA ASN A 63 2.85 -11.89 3.90
C ASN A 63 2.84 -12.44 2.46
N ARG A 64 2.57 -11.57 1.48
CA ARG A 64 2.72 -11.91 0.06
C ARG A 64 4.09 -11.55 -0.43
N LYS A 65 4.71 -12.45 -1.22
CA LYS A 65 6.07 -12.30 -1.75
C LYS A 65 6.31 -10.92 -2.37
N TRP A 66 5.44 -10.48 -3.27
CA TRP A 66 5.64 -9.22 -4.00
C TRP A 66 5.29 -7.99 -3.18
N ILE A 67 4.30 -8.07 -2.29
CA ILE A 67 4.00 -7.02 -1.34
C ILE A 67 5.17 -6.82 -0.37
N ASN A 68 5.70 -7.90 0.20
CA ASN A 68 6.87 -7.83 1.06
C ASN A 68 8.09 -7.26 0.30
N HIS A 69 8.30 -7.68 -0.95
CA HIS A 69 9.38 -7.18 -1.79
C HIS A 69 9.25 -5.67 -2.04
N GLU A 70 8.06 -5.18 -2.42
CA GLU A 70 7.78 -3.76 -2.66
C GLU A 70 8.01 -2.92 -1.39
N ILE A 71 7.54 -3.39 -0.23
CA ILE A 71 7.74 -2.72 1.05
C ILE A 71 9.23 -2.61 1.38
N VAL A 72 9.98 -3.71 1.26
CA VAL A 72 11.42 -3.73 1.54
C VAL A 72 12.17 -2.81 0.59
N GLN A 73 11.90 -2.89 -0.71
CA GLN A 73 12.53 -2.01 -1.71
C GLN A 73 12.23 -0.54 -1.47
N SER A 74 10.99 -0.20 -1.07
CA SER A 74 10.62 1.17 -0.71
C SER A 74 11.41 1.66 0.48
N TRP A 75 11.44 0.86 1.55
CA TRP A 75 12.15 1.20 2.77
C TRP A 75 13.66 1.35 2.55
N ASP A 76 14.29 0.40 1.87
CA ASP A 76 15.73 0.43 1.57
C ASP A 76 16.08 1.58 0.61
N GLY A 77 15.16 1.90 -0.31
CA GLY A 77 15.25 3.03 -1.24
C GLY A 77 15.00 4.42 -0.59
N LYS A 78 14.95 4.51 0.74
CA LYS A 78 14.71 5.77 1.48
C LYS A 78 13.33 6.39 1.27
N MET A 79 12.34 5.61 0.83
CA MET A 79 10.96 6.06 0.68
C MET A 79 10.17 5.89 1.97
N GLY A 80 9.28 6.82 2.27
CA GLY A 80 8.25 6.62 3.29
C GLY A 80 7.38 5.42 2.96
N VAL A 81 6.90 4.71 3.98
CA VAL A 81 5.97 3.60 3.82
C VAL A 81 4.83 3.76 4.82
N VAL A 82 3.60 3.59 4.36
CA VAL A 82 2.41 3.67 5.21
C VAL A 82 1.36 2.65 4.77
N GLY A 83 0.63 2.08 5.72
CA GLY A 83 -0.47 1.15 5.46
C GLY A 83 -1.83 1.80 5.67
N ILE A 84 -2.78 1.50 4.78
CA ILE A 84 -4.19 1.90 4.93
C ILE A 84 -5.09 0.68 4.72
N HIS A 85 -5.87 0.32 5.73
CA HIS A 85 -6.84 -0.75 5.65
C HIS A 85 -8.02 -0.35 4.76
N VAL A 86 -8.33 -1.18 3.75
CA VAL A 86 -9.43 -0.94 2.80
C VAL A 86 -10.59 -1.91 2.94
N ASN A 87 -10.54 -2.82 3.92
CA ASN A 87 -11.56 -3.84 4.16
C ASN A 87 -12.96 -3.26 4.41
N GLY A 88 -13.05 -2.06 4.93
CA GLY A 88 -14.32 -1.36 5.21
C GLY A 88 -14.91 -0.62 4.01
N LEU A 89 -14.19 -0.55 2.88
CA LEU A 89 -14.75 -0.06 1.61
C LEU A 89 -15.58 -1.17 0.96
N LEU A 90 -16.66 -0.79 0.29
CA LEU A 90 -17.48 -1.73 -0.48
C LEU A 90 -16.71 -2.22 -1.71
N ASN A 91 -16.84 -3.50 -2.01
CA ASN A 91 -16.42 -4.10 -3.27
C ASN A 91 -17.48 -3.86 -4.36
N ALA A 92 -17.21 -4.30 -5.59
CA ALA A 92 -18.14 -4.17 -6.72
C ALA A 92 -19.50 -4.84 -6.46
N ASP A 93 -19.54 -5.88 -5.65
CA ASP A 93 -20.76 -6.61 -5.23
C ASP A 93 -21.49 -5.98 -4.03
N GLY A 94 -21.03 -4.82 -3.53
CA GLY A 94 -21.59 -4.13 -2.38
C GLY A 94 -21.25 -4.74 -1.02
N THR A 95 -20.25 -5.62 -0.94
CA THR A 95 -19.78 -6.24 0.31
C THR A 95 -18.50 -5.62 0.84
N THR A 96 -18.30 -5.70 2.16
CA THR A 96 -17.01 -5.45 2.82
C THR A 96 -16.26 -6.76 3.02
N SER A 97 -15.03 -6.72 3.54
CA SER A 97 -14.27 -7.92 3.90
C SER A 97 -13.76 -7.84 5.33
N GLU A 98 -13.21 -8.94 5.80
CA GLU A 98 -12.51 -8.96 7.08
C GLU A 98 -11.26 -8.09 7.05
N LYS A 99 -10.88 -7.55 8.21
CA LYS A 99 -9.66 -6.76 8.34
C LYS A 99 -8.43 -7.67 8.16
N GLY A 100 -7.58 -7.31 7.21
CA GLY A 100 -6.32 -8.01 6.97
C GLY A 100 -5.30 -7.78 8.08
N LYS A 101 -4.34 -8.69 8.18
CA LYS A 101 -3.18 -8.56 9.08
C LYS A 101 -2.29 -7.41 8.61
N ASN A 102 -1.55 -6.81 9.55
CA ASN A 102 -0.56 -5.80 9.22
C ASN A 102 0.63 -6.43 8.45
N PRO A 103 0.88 -6.05 7.19
CA PRO A 103 1.98 -6.63 6.41
C PRO A 103 3.36 -6.33 7.00
N PHE A 104 3.51 -5.25 7.75
CA PHE A 104 4.78 -4.83 8.35
C PHE A 104 5.22 -5.72 9.52
N ASP A 105 4.31 -6.52 10.10
CA ASP A 105 4.63 -7.54 11.12
C ASP A 105 5.46 -8.70 10.57
N PHE A 106 5.49 -8.87 9.25
CA PHE A 106 6.19 -9.96 8.58
C PHE A 106 7.58 -9.56 8.08
N ILE A 107 7.98 -8.30 8.25
CA ILE A 107 9.23 -7.74 7.72
C ILE A 107 10.14 -7.36 8.88
N GLY A 108 11.37 -7.92 8.90
CA GLY A 108 12.40 -7.56 9.87
C GLY A 108 12.93 -6.15 9.61
N PHE A 109 13.33 -5.48 10.69
CA PHE A 109 13.82 -4.10 10.66
C PHE A 109 15.18 -3.98 11.39
N GLY A 110 16.16 -3.41 10.69
CA GLY A 110 17.44 -3.00 11.29
C GLY A 110 18.29 -4.10 11.92
N GLY A 111 18.11 -5.39 11.59
CA GLY A 111 18.90 -6.50 12.14
C GLY A 111 18.75 -6.72 13.65
N THR A 112 17.81 -6.05 14.30
CA THR A 112 17.63 -6.01 15.77
C THR A 112 16.59 -7.00 16.29
N GLY A 113 16.03 -7.87 15.43
CA GLY A 113 14.86 -8.70 15.75
C GLY A 113 13.53 -7.95 15.79
N LYS A 114 13.55 -6.62 15.65
CA LYS A 114 12.34 -5.79 15.56
C LYS A 114 11.66 -5.96 14.21
N LYS A 115 10.36 -5.69 14.18
CA LYS A 115 9.57 -5.68 12.95
C LYS A 115 9.40 -4.27 12.42
N LEU A 116 9.20 -4.15 11.10
CA LEU A 116 8.98 -2.85 10.46
C LEU A 116 7.72 -2.14 11.01
N SER A 117 6.75 -2.92 11.50
CA SER A 117 5.56 -2.40 12.20
C SER A 117 5.86 -1.64 13.50
N SER A 118 7.09 -1.71 14.03
CA SER A 118 7.48 -0.90 15.19
C SER A 118 7.68 0.58 14.87
N VAL A 119 7.86 0.92 13.60
CA VAL A 119 8.07 2.31 13.12
C VAL A 119 7.07 2.73 12.06
N VAL A 120 6.69 1.85 11.15
CA VAL A 120 5.73 2.14 10.07
C VAL A 120 4.30 2.09 10.57
N LYS A 121 3.52 3.11 10.26
CA LYS A 121 2.13 3.22 10.70
C LYS A 121 1.15 2.54 9.74
N CYS A 122 0.09 1.96 10.33
CA CYS A 122 -1.10 1.49 9.64
C CYS A 122 -2.32 2.22 10.14
N TYR A 123 -3.11 2.75 9.21
CA TYR A 123 -4.36 3.44 9.53
C TYR A 123 -5.57 2.56 9.19
N THR A 124 -6.55 2.59 10.08
CA THR A 124 -7.88 2.02 9.81
C THR A 124 -8.84 3.20 9.62
N PRO A 125 -9.35 3.42 8.40
CA PRO A 125 -10.26 4.53 8.12
C PRO A 125 -11.47 4.50 9.05
N SER A 126 -11.79 5.64 9.64
CA SER A 126 -12.95 5.81 10.51
C SER A 126 -14.21 6.06 9.68
N GLY A 127 -15.34 5.60 10.19
CA GLY A 127 -16.65 5.80 9.58
C GLY A 127 -17.60 4.62 9.76
N ALA A 128 -18.90 4.89 9.79
CA ALA A 128 -19.94 3.89 9.95
C ALA A 128 -20.20 3.08 8.66
N ASN A 129 -19.83 3.63 7.49
CA ASN A 129 -20.06 3.03 6.17
C ASN A 129 -18.91 3.30 5.21
N SER A 130 -18.97 2.70 4.01
CA SER A 130 -17.94 2.82 2.97
C SER A 130 -17.72 4.27 2.53
N LYS A 131 -18.77 5.06 2.39
CA LYS A 131 -18.70 6.46 1.96
C LYS A 131 -17.92 7.33 2.96
N GLU A 132 -18.18 7.16 4.25
CA GLU A 132 -17.48 7.88 5.30
C GLU A 132 -16.01 7.46 5.38
N ARG A 133 -15.72 6.16 5.25
CA ARG A 133 -14.35 5.64 5.25
C ARG A 133 -13.56 6.10 4.03
N TYR A 134 -14.20 6.17 2.87
CA TYR A 134 -13.60 6.76 1.68
C TYR A 134 -13.28 8.25 1.88
N ALA A 135 -14.22 9.02 2.46
CA ALA A 135 -14.00 10.43 2.79
C ALA A 135 -12.84 10.61 3.77
N TRP A 136 -12.75 9.75 4.79
CA TRP A 136 -11.63 9.75 5.72
C TRP A 136 -10.29 9.54 5.01
N ILE A 137 -10.20 8.55 4.11
CA ILE A 137 -8.96 8.30 3.35
C ILE A 137 -8.60 9.53 2.51
N LYS A 138 -9.58 10.10 1.81
CA LYS A 138 -9.38 11.29 0.97
C LYS A 138 -8.82 12.48 1.76
N GLU A 139 -9.31 12.67 2.98
CA GLU A 139 -8.88 13.75 3.86
C GLU A 139 -7.47 13.52 4.46
N HIS A 140 -7.12 12.27 4.78
CA HIS A 140 -5.94 11.96 5.59
C HIS A 140 -4.75 11.40 4.81
N ILE A 141 -4.92 10.91 3.58
CA ILE A 141 -3.88 10.17 2.85
C ILE A 141 -2.63 11.02 2.59
N SER A 142 -2.78 12.30 2.31
CA SER A 142 -1.66 13.21 2.07
C SER A 142 -0.81 13.36 3.33
N ASN A 143 -1.46 13.68 4.46
CA ASN A 143 -0.78 13.82 5.75
C ASN A 143 -0.13 12.52 6.21
N ALA A 144 -0.77 11.37 5.96
CA ALA A 144 -0.22 10.05 6.27
C ALA A 144 1.05 9.76 5.44
N ALA A 145 1.07 10.16 4.18
CA ALA A 145 2.25 10.03 3.32
C ALA A 145 3.40 10.94 3.77
N ASP A 146 3.12 12.20 4.11
CA ASP A 146 4.12 13.14 4.61
C ASP A 146 4.73 12.65 5.94
N GLU A 147 3.88 12.15 6.83
CA GLU A 147 4.35 11.55 8.08
C GLU A 147 5.22 10.31 7.84
N ALA A 148 4.86 9.47 6.87
CA ALA A 148 5.66 8.29 6.53
C ALA A 148 7.05 8.66 6.00
N VAL A 149 7.17 9.72 5.21
CA VAL A 149 8.45 10.25 4.74
C VAL A 149 9.29 10.75 5.93
N ARG A 150 8.67 11.49 6.86
CA ARG A 150 9.34 11.95 8.08
C ARG A 150 9.84 10.77 8.92
N ILE A 151 9.00 9.78 9.19
CA ILE A 151 9.37 8.56 9.92
C ILE A 151 10.56 7.85 9.25
N ARG A 152 10.57 7.75 7.91
CA ARG A 152 11.68 7.12 7.19
C ARG A 152 12.98 7.90 7.33
N ASN A 153 12.93 9.22 7.35
CA ASN A 153 14.12 10.07 7.50
C ASN A 153 14.71 10.01 8.90
N GLU A 154 13.89 9.69 9.91
CA GLU A 154 14.30 9.54 11.31
C GLU A 154 14.85 8.13 11.65
N ASN A 155 14.67 7.14 10.74
CA ASN A 155 15.06 5.73 10.92
C ASN A 155 15.87 5.18 9.76
#